data_8a7c19006069276ff281f9440268cc24
#
_entry.id   8a7c19006069276ff281f9440268cc24
#
_cell.length_a   1.000
_cell.length_b   1.000
_cell.length_c   1.000
_cell.angle_alpha   90.00
_cell.angle_beta   90.00
_cell.angle_gamma   90.00
#
_symmetry.space_group_name_H-M   'P 1'
#
loop_
_entity.id
_entity.type
_entity.pdbx_description
1 polymer ?
#
loop_
_entity_poly.entity_id
_entity_poly.type
_entity_poly.pdbx_seq_one_letter_code
_entity_poly.pdbx_strand_id
1 'polypeptide(L)'
;MSLNIVVLAKQVPDTRNVGKDAMKADGTINRAALPAIFNPEDLNALEQALRLKDANPGSTVTILTMGLPKAAEVIREAIYRGADGGIVLTDRALGGADTLATSYSLAQAVKKIGNYDIILGGRQAIDGDTAQVGPQIAEKLGIPQVTYAEEIVELKDGKVTVKRRLEHGLETVVAPLPCVVTVNGSAADCRPRNAKRVMKYKRAVSPSEKAALDEAQQAFVDAHEYLQLKEWGAAFVEADPEQIGFPGSPTKVKAVENVVFTAKDARHLENDDAAIEELIKELITNHTIG
;
A
#
# COMPACT_ATOMS: atom_id res chain seq x y z
N MET A 1 -12.62 17.88 15.76
CA MET A 1 -11.25 18.34 15.39
C MET A 1 -11.05 18.00 13.92
N SER A 2 -10.59 18.94 13.10
CA SER A 2 -10.24 18.59 11.72
C SER A 2 -8.87 17.93 11.69
N LEU A 3 -8.72 16.88 10.86
CA LEU A 3 -7.51 16.06 10.78
C LEU A 3 -6.91 16.15 9.38
N ASN A 4 -5.60 16.15 9.31
CA ASN A 4 -4.82 15.95 8.10
C ASN A 4 -4.31 14.50 8.08
N ILE A 5 -4.96 13.66 7.30
CA ILE A 5 -4.69 12.23 7.24
C ILE A 5 -3.88 11.93 5.98
N VAL A 6 -2.74 11.27 6.13
CA VAL A 6 -1.94 10.78 5.01
C VAL A 6 -2.16 9.27 4.89
N VAL A 7 -2.51 8.79 3.71
CA VAL A 7 -2.63 7.35 3.43
C VAL A 7 -1.52 6.95 2.47
N LEU A 8 -0.67 6.04 2.92
CA LEU A 8 0.32 5.38 2.10
C LEU A 8 -0.36 4.31 1.25
N ALA A 9 -0.15 4.34 -0.04
CA ALA A 9 -0.78 3.39 -0.93
C ALA A 9 0.18 2.95 -2.03
N LYS A 10 0.15 1.67 -2.37
CA LYS A 10 1.02 1.08 -3.38
C LYS A 10 0.21 0.49 -4.53
N GLN A 11 0.68 0.71 -5.75
CA GLN A 11 0.23 -0.06 -6.91
C GLN A 11 1.01 -1.36 -6.96
N VAL A 12 0.31 -2.49 -6.98
CA VAL A 12 0.90 -3.84 -6.99
C VAL A 12 0.36 -4.66 -8.15
N PRO A 13 1.11 -5.68 -8.64
CA PRO A 13 0.55 -6.63 -9.60
C PRO A 13 -0.58 -7.45 -8.96
N ASP A 14 -1.65 -7.69 -9.72
CA ASP A 14 -2.73 -8.58 -9.27
C ASP A 14 -2.28 -10.04 -9.35
N THR A 15 -1.86 -10.59 -8.23
CA THR A 15 -1.41 -11.99 -8.14
C THR A 15 -2.56 -12.99 -7.98
N ARG A 16 -3.81 -12.52 -7.83
CA ARG A 16 -5.00 -13.39 -7.69
C ARG A 16 -5.66 -13.70 -9.02
N ASN A 17 -5.57 -12.78 -10.00
CA ASN A 17 -6.15 -12.91 -11.32
C ASN A 17 -5.08 -13.16 -12.39
N VAL A 18 -4.40 -14.29 -12.29
CA VAL A 18 -3.36 -14.69 -13.25
C VAL A 18 -4.06 -15.24 -14.51
N GLY A 19 -4.26 -14.39 -15.52
CA GLY A 19 -4.78 -14.81 -16.83
C GLY A 19 -3.76 -15.66 -17.61
N LYS A 20 -4.23 -16.33 -18.67
CA LYS A 20 -3.38 -17.18 -19.53
C LYS A 20 -2.16 -16.43 -20.10
N ASP A 21 -2.31 -15.14 -20.39
CA ASP A 21 -1.25 -14.28 -20.94
C ASP A 21 -0.19 -13.88 -19.90
N ALA A 22 -0.48 -14.09 -18.62
CA ALA A 22 0.45 -13.85 -17.53
C ALA A 22 1.45 -15.00 -17.32
N MET A 23 1.26 -16.13 -18.00
CA MET A 23 2.20 -17.26 -17.96
C MET A 23 3.11 -17.20 -19.19
N LYS A 24 4.41 -17.23 -18.95
CA LYS A 24 5.41 -17.38 -20.02
C LYS A 24 5.43 -18.84 -20.50
N ALA A 25 6.02 -19.06 -21.68
CA ALA A 25 6.17 -20.39 -22.25
C ALA A 25 6.97 -21.36 -21.36
N ASP A 26 7.84 -20.83 -20.50
CA ASP A 26 8.65 -21.58 -19.52
C ASP A 26 7.90 -21.88 -18.21
N GLY A 27 6.60 -21.55 -18.12
CA GLY A 27 5.78 -21.75 -16.92
C GLY A 27 5.97 -20.67 -15.84
N THR A 28 6.78 -19.63 -16.09
CA THR A 28 6.97 -18.54 -15.13
C THR A 28 5.94 -17.41 -15.32
N ILE A 29 5.65 -16.69 -14.24
CA ILE A 29 4.70 -15.57 -14.28
C ILE A 29 5.38 -14.33 -14.91
N ASN A 30 4.78 -13.78 -15.95
CA ASN A 30 5.12 -12.48 -16.48
C ASN A 30 4.46 -11.38 -15.65
N ARG A 31 5.12 -10.92 -14.59
CA ARG A 31 4.58 -9.88 -13.70
C ARG A 31 4.22 -8.59 -14.42
N ALA A 32 4.88 -8.28 -15.55
CA ALA A 32 4.58 -7.10 -16.35
C ALA A 32 3.25 -7.20 -17.12
N ALA A 33 2.76 -8.42 -17.35
CA ALA A 33 1.46 -8.68 -17.99
C ALA A 33 0.29 -8.77 -17.00
N LEU A 34 0.59 -8.78 -15.68
CA LEU A 34 -0.47 -8.75 -14.67
C LEU A 34 -1.11 -7.35 -14.61
N PRO A 35 -2.44 -7.28 -14.46
CA PRO A 35 -3.10 -6.02 -14.15
C PRO A 35 -2.48 -5.40 -12.89
N ALA A 36 -2.31 -4.10 -12.88
CA ALA A 36 -1.88 -3.38 -11.69
C ALA A 36 -3.12 -2.98 -10.88
N ILE A 37 -3.10 -3.26 -9.59
CA ILE A 37 -4.20 -2.96 -8.67
C ILE A 37 -3.72 -2.12 -7.49
N PHE A 38 -4.66 -1.54 -6.79
CA PHE A 38 -4.44 -0.95 -5.46
C PHE A 38 -4.13 -2.08 -4.47
N ASN A 39 -3.08 -1.96 -3.68
CA ASN A 39 -2.76 -2.97 -2.67
C ASN A 39 -3.95 -3.19 -1.72
N PRO A 40 -4.42 -4.43 -1.52
CA PRO A 40 -5.64 -4.70 -0.75
C PRO A 40 -5.60 -4.17 0.69
N GLU A 41 -4.50 -4.34 1.41
CA GLU A 41 -4.40 -3.85 2.80
C GLU A 41 -4.33 -2.32 2.86
N ASP A 42 -3.82 -1.64 1.81
CA ASP A 42 -3.88 -0.18 1.74
C ASP A 42 -5.31 0.32 1.49
N LEU A 43 -6.18 -0.49 0.84
CA LEU A 43 -7.62 -0.18 0.77
C LEU A 43 -8.29 -0.26 2.15
N ASN A 44 -7.92 -1.24 2.99
CA ASN A 44 -8.40 -1.28 4.37
C ASN A 44 -7.94 -0.03 5.16
N ALA A 45 -6.68 0.39 4.95
CA ALA A 45 -6.16 1.62 5.57
C ALA A 45 -6.90 2.87 5.06
N LEU A 46 -7.21 2.94 3.78
CA LEU A 46 -8.02 4.01 3.20
C LEU A 46 -9.42 4.07 3.85
N GLU A 47 -10.07 2.93 4.07
CA GLU A 47 -11.38 2.92 4.75
C GLU A 47 -11.30 3.47 6.17
N GLN A 48 -10.26 3.12 6.95
CA GLN A 48 -10.04 3.69 8.28
C GLN A 48 -9.85 5.21 8.20
N ALA A 49 -9.09 5.71 7.22
CA ALA A 49 -8.93 7.14 6.97
C ALA A 49 -10.25 7.85 6.64
N LEU A 50 -11.06 7.23 5.79
CA LEU A 50 -12.34 7.80 5.37
C LEU A 50 -13.36 7.80 6.53
N ARG A 51 -13.36 6.77 7.39
CA ARG A 51 -14.18 6.75 8.61
C ARG A 51 -13.78 7.86 9.58
N LEU A 52 -12.46 8.06 9.78
CA LEU A 52 -11.97 9.19 10.58
C LEU A 52 -12.39 10.54 10.00
N LYS A 53 -12.29 10.70 8.68
CA LYS A 53 -12.74 11.91 7.99
C LYS A 53 -14.25 12.15 8.19
N ASP A 54 -15.07 11.10 8.03
CA ASP A 54 -16.53 11.20 8.19
C ASP A 54 -16.92 11.58 9.63
N ALA A 55 -16.19 11.03 10.63
CA ALA A 55 -16.41 11.32 12.05
C ALA A 55 -15.89 12.73 12.46
N ASN A 56 -14.99 13.33 11.68
CA ASN A 56 -14.32 14.59 11.99
C ASN A 56 -14.48 15.59 10.82
N PRO A 57 -15.60 16.33 10.73
CA PRO A 57 -15.85 17.26 9.63
C PRO A 57 -14.71 18.28 9.45
N GLY A 58 -14.37 18.56 8.19
CA GLY A 58 -13.24 19.44 7.83
C GLY A 58 -11.90 18.71 7.68
N SER A 59 -11.86 17.40 7.98
CA SER A 59 -10.66 16.58 7.79
C SER A 59 -10.35 16.33 6.31
N THR A 60 -9.07 16.15 6.01
CA THR A 60 -8.57 15.83 4.67
C THR A 60 -7.86 14.49 4.64
N VAL A 61 -8.01 13.77 3.51
CA VAL A 61 -7.30 12.51 3.24
C VAL A 61 -6.45 12.69 1.99
N THR A 62 -5.14 12.69 2.17
CA THR A 62 -4.13 12.80 1.10
C THR A 62 -3.47 11.44 0.87
N ILE A 63 -3.47 10.97 -0.35
CA ILE A 63 -2.79 9.73 -0.74
C ILE A 63 -1.35 10.03 -1.10
N LEU A 64 -0.42 9.23 -0.59
CA LEU A 64 0.98 9.25 -0.97
C LEU A 64 1.36 7.89 -1.56
N THR A 65 1.76 7.87 -2.82
CA THR A 65 2.23 6.67 -3.50
C THR A 65 3.62 6.91 -4.08
N MET A 66 4.50 5.92 -3.97
CA MET A 66 5.82 5.93 -4.61
C MET A 66 5.84 4.89 -5.73
N GLY A 67 6.19 5.31 -6.94
CA GLY A 67 6.20 4.39 -8.07
C GLY A 67 6.43 5.08 -9.41
N LEU A 68 6.15 4.35 -10.48
CA LEU A 68 6.13 4.92 -11.83
C LEU A 68 4.96 5.91 -11.98
N PRO A 69 4.98 6.85 -12.93
CA PRO A 69 3.88 7.81 -13.15
C PRO A 69 2.49 7.16 -13.22
N LYS A 70 2.37 5.97 -13.80
CA LYS A 70 1.12 5.20 -13.85
C LYS A 70 0.52 4.87 -12.46
N ALA A 71 1.30 4.95 -11.38
CA ALA A 71 0.80 4.78 -10.02
C ALA A 71 -0.20 5.88 -9.61
N ALA A 72 -0.34 6.96 -10.39
CA ALA A 72 -1.43 7.93 -10.26
C ALA A 72 -2.82 7.28 -10.26
N GLU A 73 -2.97 6.08 -10.86
CA GLU A 73 -4.21 5.30 -10.82
C GLU A 73 -4.66 5.01 -9.38
N VAL A 74 -3.73 4.71 -8.48
CA VAL A 74 -4.03 4.47 -7.06
C VAL A 74 -4.65 5.72 -6.41
N ILE A 75 -4.19 6.90 -6.79
CA ILE A 75 -4.77 8.17 -6.30
C ILE A 75 -6.19 8.35 -6.82
N ARG A 76 -6.42 8.14 -8.12
CA ARG A 76 -7.77 8.20 -8.72
C ARG A 76 -8.74 7.26 -8.03
N GLU A 77 -8.33 6.02 -7.83
CA GLU A 77 -9.11 5.01 -7.10
C GLU A 77 -9.51 5.46 -5.69
N ALA A 78 -8.56 6.05 -4.96
CA ALA A 78 -8.84 6.58 -3.62
C ALA A 78 -9.77 7.80 -3.67
N ILE A 79 -9.58 8.71 -4.63
CA ILE A 79 -10.46 9.85 -4.85
C ILE A 79 -11.89 9.39 -5.15
N TYR A 80 -12.07 8.35 -5.96
CA TYR A 80 -13.41 7.80 -6.25
C TYR A 80 -14.13 7.29 -5.00
N ARG A 81 -13.40 6.92 -3.95
CA ARG A 81 -13.92 6.42 -2.67
C ARG A 81 -14.08 7.50 -1.61
N GLY A 82 -13.46 8.66 -1.78
CA GLY A 82 -13.65 9.78 -0.83
C GLY A 82 -12.40 10.56 -0.45
N ALA A 83 -11.21 10.16 -0.86
CA ALA A 83 -9.99 10.93 -0.65
C ALA A 83 -10.06 12.29 -1.36
N ASP A 84 -9.31 13.28 -0.87
CA ASP A 84 -9.35 14.64 -1.39
C ASP A 84 -8.35 14.88 -2.52
N GLY A 85 -7.29 14.09 -2.56
CA GLY A 85 -6.24 14.17 -3.58
C GLY A 85 -5.07 13.26 -3.24
N GLY A 86 -3.95 13.46 -3.92
CA GLY A 86 -2.76 12.68 -3.63
C GLY A 86 -1.52 13.15 -4.37
N ILE A 87 -0.42 12.51 -4.07
CA ILE A 87 0.92 12.81 -4.54
C ILE A 87 1.55 11.52 -5.06
N VAL A 88 2.02 11.54 -6.29
CA VAL A 88 2.90 10.50 -6.83
C VAL A 88 4.34 10.93 -6.57
N LEU A 89 5.05 10.19 -5.76
CA LEU A 89 6.50 10.33 -5.62
C LEU A 89 7.16 9.46 -6.69
N THR A 90 7.68 10.10 -7.73
CA THR A 90 8.25 9.42 -8.89
C THR A 90 9.53 10.11 -9.36
N ASP A 91 10.58 9.31 -9.52
CA ASP A 91 11.87 9.73 -10.05
C ASP A 91 12.64 8.48 -10.49
N ARG A 92 13.47 8.58 -11.52
CA ARG A 92 14.35 7.47 -11.92
C ARG A 92 15.34 7.10 -10.82
N ALA A 93 15.77 8.08 -10.03
CA ALA A 93 16.68 7.87 -8.90
C ALA A 93 16.09 7.00 -7.79
N LEU A 94 14.76 6.89 -7.69
CA LEU A 94 14.08 6.04 -6.72
C LEU A 94 14.02 4.56 -7.13
N GLY A 95 14.44 4.24 -8.34
CA GLY A 95 14.39 2.88 -8.87
C GLY A 95 15.29 1.90 -8.13
N GLY A 96 14.81 0.65 -7.95
CA GLY A 96 15.56 -0.41 -7.28
C GLY A 96 15.67 -0.27 -5.76
N ALA A 97 14.84 0.58 -5.15
CA ALA A 97 14.79 0.79 -3.71
C ALA A 97 14.33 -0.48 -2.98
N ASP A 98 15.04 -0.87 -1.93
CA ASP A 98 14.57 -1.80 -0.91
C ASP A 98 13.62 -1.10 0.09
N THR A 99 13.24 -1.77 1.16
CA THR A 99 12.33 -1.21 2.17
C THR A 99 12.94 -0.01 2.91
N LEU A 100 14.26 -0.01 3.13
CA LEU A 100 14.94 1.08 3.84
C LEU A 100 14.99 2.35 2.98
N ALA A 101 15.40 2.25 1.72
CA ALA A 101 15.43 3.39 0.80
C ALA A 101 14.02 3.87 0.45
N THR A 102 13.04 2.95 0.33
CA THR A 102 11.62 3.28 0.13
C THR A 102 11.06 4.06 1.30
N SER A 103 11.28 3.60 2.53
CA SER A 103 10.79 4.27 3.73
C SER A 103 11.44 5.64 3.95
N TYR A 104 12.72 5.78 3.60
CA TYR A 104 13.39 7.07 3.62
C TYR A 104 12.75 8.05 2.65
N SER A 105 12.57 7.65 1.40
CA SER A 105 11.97 8.49 0.37
C SER A 105 10.54 8.93 0.72
N LEU A 106 9.73 8.01 1.24
CA LEU A 106 8.38 8.31 1.70
C LEU A 106 8.37 9.21 2.94
N ALA A 107 9.29 9.01 3.89
CA ALA A 107 9.41 9.89 5.06
C ALA A 107 9.77 11.32 4.65
N GLN A 108 10.65 11.52 3.65
CA GLN A 108 10.96 12.85 3.12
C GLN A 108 9.74 13.48 2.45
N ALA A 109 8.96 12.69 1.68
CA ALA A 109 7.70 13.19 1.12
C ALA A 109 6.68 13.57 2.21
N VAL A 110 6.55 12.80 3.29
CA VAL A 110 5.71 13.14 4.44
C VAL A 110 6.18 14.43 5.12
N LYS A 111 7.49 14.59 5.34
CA LYS A 111 8.05 15.86 5.86
C LYS A 111 7.73 17.04 4.95
N LYS A 112 7.73 16.84 3.62
CA LYS A 112 7.39 17.88 2.63
C LYS A 112 5.89 18.21 2.62
N ILE A 113 5.01 17.24 2.93
CA ILE A 113 3.58 17.49 3.18
C ILE A 113 3.43 18.43 4.38
N GLY A 114 4.23 18.24 5.41
CA GLY A 114 4.38 19.12 6.58
C GLY A 114 3.31 18.90 7.64
N ASN A 115 2.07 19.26 7.37
CA ASN A 115 0.99 19.18 8.36
C ASN A 115 0.24 17.84 8.23
N TYR A 116 0.44 16.94 9.19
CA TYR A 116 -0.26 15.65 9.28
C TYR A 116 -0.50 15.28 10.75
N ASP A 117 -1.67 14.70 11.02
CA ASP A 117 -2.05 14.23 12.35
C ASP A 117 -1.88 12.72 12.49
N ILE A 118 -2.13 11.97 11.41
CA ILE A 118 -2.01 10.52 11.38
C ILE A 118 -1.60 10.04 9.99
N ILE A 119 -0.74 9.04 9.95
CA ILE A 119 -0.31 8.36 8.73
C ILE A 119 -0.84 6.93 8.78
N LEU A 120 -1.61 6.53 7.78
CA LEU A 120 -2.18 5.19 7.66
C LEU A 120 -1.59 4.48 6.45
N GLY A 121 -1.34 3.18 6.56
CA GLY A 121 -0.95 2.32 5.45
C GLY A 121 -1.40 0.89 5.71
N GLY A 122 -1.42 0.05 4.70
CA GLY A 122 -1.58 -1.39 4.89
C GLY A 122 -0.43 -1.96 5.70
N ARG A 123 -0.64 -3.09 6.36
CA ARG A 123 0.41 -3.81 7.09
C ARG A 123 1.57 -4.14 6.13
N GLN A 124 1.24 -4.57 4.92
CA GLN A 124 2.24 -4.94 3.90
C GLN A 124 1.67 -4.80 2.48
N ALA A 125 2.57 -4.82 1.49
CA ALA A 125 2.22 -4.95 0.08
C ALA A 125 2.30 -6.42 -0.35
N ILE A 126 1.30 -6.90 -1.09
CA ILE A 126 1.17 -8.32 -1.50
C ILE A 126 2.25 -8.80 -2.48
N ASP A 127 3.05 -7.90 -3.04
CA ASP A 127 4.12 -8.22 -3.98
C ASP A 127 5.49 -8.45 -3.30
N GLY A 128 5.65 -8.00 -2.06
CA GLY A 128 6.91 -8.07 -1.33
C GLY A 128 6.81 -8.69 0.07
N ASP A 129 5.63 -8.66 0.69
CA ASP A 129 5.30 -9.28 1.99
C ASP A 129 6.27 -8.99 3.16
N THR A 130 6.92 -7.82 3.14
CA THR A 130 7.93 -7.48 4.15
C THR A 130 7.38 -6.86 5.43
N ALA A 131 6.23 -6.20 5.37
CA ALA A 131 5.61 -5.45 6.47
C ALA A 131 6.53 -4.41 7.18
N GLN A 132 7.55 -3.91 6.48
CA GLN A 132 8.60 -3.08 7.08
C GLN A 132 8.42 -1.57 6.84
N VAL A 133 7.84 -1.18 5.70
CA VAL A 133 7.86 0.23 5.25
C VAL A 133 7.14 1.16 6.23
N GLY A 134 5.96 0.80 6.72
CA GLY A 134 5.21 1.59 7.71
C GLY A 134 6.01 1.85 8.99
N PRO A 135 6.47 0.81 9.69
CA PRO A 135 7.34 0.93 10.87
C PRO A 135 8.60 1.75 10.63
N GLN A 136 9.27 1.56 9.52
CA GLN A 136 10.49 2.31 9.16
C GLN A 136 10.21 3.79 8.90
N ILE A 137 9.03 4.14 8.34
CA ILE A 137 8.62 5.54 8.19
C ILE A 137 8.43 6.19 9.57
N ALA A 138 7.78 5.49 10.50
CA ALA A 138 7.59 6.00 11.87
C ALA A 138 8.93 6.31 12.54
N GLU A 139 9.89 5.38 12.46
CA GLU A 139 11.25 5.57 12.98
C GLU A 139 11.95 6.78 12.35
N LYS A 140 11.90 6.91 11.02
CA LYS A 140 12.52 8.02 10.28
C LYS A 140 11.88 9.40 10.58
N LEU A 141 10.63 9.40 10.99
CA LEU A 141 9.91 10.61 11.42
C LEU A 141 10.03 10.86 12.92
N GLY A 142 10.54 9.91 13.71
CA GLY A 142 10.64 10.00 15.17
C GLY A 142 9.26 10.04 15.85
N ILE A 143 8.27 9.35 15.31
CA ILE A 143 6.89 9.32 15.83
C ILE A 143 6.46 7.91 16.22
N PRO A 144 5.50 7.76 17.14
CA PRO A 144 4.95 6.47 17.53
C PRO A 144 4.34 5.71 16.37
N GLN A 145 4.25 4.37 16.52
CA GLN A 145 3.57 3.51 15.57
C GLN A 145 2.65 2.52 16.28
N VAL A 146 1.56 2.15 15.61
CA VAL A 146 0.68 1.05 15.99
C VAL A 146 0.51 0.14 14.78
N THR A 147 0.93 -1.12 14.93
CA THR A 147 0.88 -2.10 13.83
C THR A 147 -0.29 -3.07 13.99
N TYR A 148 -0.67 -3.74 12.89
CA TYR A 148 -1.75 -4.74 12.85
C TYR A 148 -3.12 -4.20 13.27
N ALA A 149 -3.41 -2.93 13.02
CA ALA A 149 -4.68 -2.32 13.36
C ALA A 149 -5.85 -3.01 12.62
N GLU A 150 -6.89 -3.33 13.34
CA GLU A 150 -8.15 -3.85 12.81
C GLU A 150 -9.21 -2.74 12.78
N GLU A 151 -9.16 -1.85 13.77
CA GLU A 151 -10.12 -0.76 13.91
C GLU A 151 -9.48 0.44 14.61
N ILE A 152 -9.71 1.63 14.08
CA ILE A 152 -9.46 2.88 14.82
C ILE A 152 -10.75 3.21 15.56
N VAL A 153 -10.72 3.06 16.88
CA VAL A 153 -11.93 3.15 17.73
C VAL A 153 -12.35 4.60 17.92
N GLU A 154 -11.40 5.44 18.33
CA GLU A 154 -11.64 6.88 18.51
C GLU A 154 -10.34 7.68 18.42
N LEU A 155 -10.52 8.98 18.20
CA LEU A 155 -9.46 9.97 18.22
C LEU A 155 -9.88 11.12 19.10
N LYS A 156 -9.21 11.26 20.27
CA LYS A 156 -9.60 12.21 21.30
C LYS A 156 -8.38 12.72 22.06
N ASP A 157 -8.41 13.99 22.43
CA ASP A 157 -7.40 14.65 23.28
C ASP A 157 -5.95 14.45 22.77
N GLY A 158 -5.76 14.52 21.43
CA GLY A 158 -4.45 14.32 20.81
C GLY A 158 -3.93 12.88 20.85
N LYS A 159 -4.80 11.91 21.08
CA LYS A 159 -4.50 10.49 21.12
C LYS A 159 -5.42 9.70 20.20
N VAL A 160 -4.93 8.59 19.68
CA VAL A 160 -5.72 7.61 18.92
C VAL A 160 -5.83 6.31 19.73
N THR A 161 -7.03 5.77 19.81
CA THR A 161 -7.30 4.44 20.38
C THR A 161 -7.49 3.46 19.24
N VAL A 162 -6.65 2.43 19.19
CA VAL A 162 -6.60 1.43 18.12
C VAL A 162 -6.78 0.04 18.68
N LYS A 163 -7.70 -0.71 18.09
CA LYS A 163 -7.84 -2.16 18.31
C LYS A 163 -6.98 -2.87 17.27
N ARG A 164 -6.06 -3.71 17.71
CA ARG A 164 -5.14 -4.44 16.87
C ARG A 164 -5.27 -5.95 17.06
N ARG A 165 -5.03 -6.70 16.00
CA ARG A 165 -5.10 -8.15 15.99
C ARG A 165 -3.69 -8.73 16.01
N LEU A 166 -3.41 -9.51 17.03
CA LEU A 166 -2.16 -10.28 17.15
C LEU A 166 -2.47 -11.77 17.02
N GLU A 167 -1.43 -12.59 16.99
CA GLU A 167 -1.52 -14.04 16.86
C GLU A 167 -2.42 -14.67 17.96
N HIS A 168 -2.27 -14.20 19.19
CA HIS A 168 -2.96 -14.77 20.35
C HIS A 168 -4.19 -13.96 20.80
N GLY A 169 -4.66 -12.99 20.03
CA GLY A 169 -5.88 -12.26 20.36
C GLY A 169 -5.91 -10.80 19.90
N LEU A 170 -6.79 -10.06 20.53
CA LEU A 170 -7.01 -8.64 20.29
C LEU A 170 -6.51 -7.83 21.48
N GLU A 171 -5.85 -6.72 21.18
CA GLU A 171 -5.54 -5.72 22.20
C GLU A 171 -6.00 -4.34 21.76
N THR A 172 -6.29 -3.49 22.73
CA THR A 172 -6.60 -2.08 22.50
C THR A 172 -5.48 -1.24 23.06
N VAL A 173 -4.88 -0.42 22.21
CA VAL A 173 -3.76 0.45 22.57
C VAL A 173 -4.11 1.90 22.32
N VAL A 174 -3.46 2.80 23.06
CA VAL A 174 -3.59 4.25 22.92
C VAL A 174 -2.24 4.83 22.57
N ALA A 175 -2.17 5.57 21.47
CA ALA A 175 -0.95 6.24 21.02
C ALA A 175 -1.17 7.76 20.93
N PRO A 176 -0.15 8.58 21.23
CA PRO A 176 -0.22 10.02 20.97
C PRO A 176 -0.11 10.32 19.48
N LEU A 177 -0.68 11.43 19.05
CA LEU A 177 -0.53 11.96 17.69
C LEU A 177 0.65 12.96 17.63
N PRO A 178 1.33 13.10 16.48
CA PRO A 178 1.13 12.29 15.26
C PRO A 178 1.67 10.87 15.42
N CYS A 179 1.09 9.90 14.70
CA CYS A 179 1.56 8.52 14.71
C CYS A 179 1.36 7.84 13.35
N VAL A 180 2.06 6.72 13.14
CA VAL A 180 1.84 5.81 12.01
C VAL A 180 1.00 4.63 12.49
N VAL A 181 -0.04 4.28 11.72
CA VAL A 181 -0.85 3.08 11.97
C VAL A 181 -0.83 2.19 10.73
N THR A 182 -0.43 0.93 10.88
CA THR A 182 -0.51 -0.04 9.80
C THR A 182 -1.71 -0.97 10.01
N VAL A 183 -2.55 -1.05 8.98
CA VAL A 183 -3.87 -1.69 9.02
C VAL A 183 -3.79 -3.10 8.46
N ASN A 184 -4.35 -4.05 9.19
CA ASN A 184 -4.37 -5.46 8.80
C ASN A 184 -5.49 -5.73 7.79
N GLY A 185 -5.31 -6.76 6.95
CA GLY A 185 -6.32 -7.23 6.00
C GLY A 185 -7.61 -7.77 6.62
N SER A 186 -7.64 -8.01 7.96
CA SER A 186 -8.88 -8.34 8.69
C SER A 186 -9.73 -7.11 9.06
N ALA A 187 -9.21 -5.90 8.83
CA ALA A 187 -9.98 -4.68 9.02
C ALA A 187 -11.11 -4.56 7.97
N ALA A 188 -12.03 -3.64 8.21
CA ALA A 188 -13.17 -3.46 7.32
C ALA A 188 -12.75 -3.19 5.86
N ASP A 189 -13.48 -3.80 4.94
CA ASP A 189 -13.33 -3.57 3.51
C ASP A 189 -13.61 -2.11 3.14
N CYS A 190 -12.87 -1.64 2.13
CA CYS A 190 -13.04 -0.28 1.66
C CYS A 190 -14.38 -0.11 0.93
N ARG A 191 -15.04 1.00 1.22
CA ARG A 191 -16.29 1.41 0.55
C ARG A 191 -16.16 1.42 -0.96
N PRO A 192 -17.27 1.18 -1.72
CA PRO A 192 -17.25 1.20 -3.17
C PRO A 192 -16.97 2.60 -3.73
N ARG A 193 -16.60 2.66 -5.01
CA ARG A 193 -16.43 3.91 -5.76
C ARG A 193 -17.76 4.67 -5.85
N ASN A 194 -17.72 5.96 -5.62
CA ASN A 194 -18.87 6.83 -5.80
C ASN A 194 -19.00 7.28 -7.26
N ALA A 195 -20.10 6.98 -7.92
CA ALA A 195 -20.30 7.28 -9.34
C ALA A 195 -20.12 8.78 -9.70
N LYS A 196 -20.59 9.69 -8.85
CA LYS A 196 -20.39 11.14 -9.07
C LYS A 196 -18.91 11.52 -9.03
N ARG A 197 -18.15 10.95 -8.10
CA ARG A 197 -16.70 11.18 -8.00
C ARG A 197 -15.95 10.56 -9.17
N VAL A 198 -16.31 9.36 -9.61
CA VAL A 198 -15.75 8.73 -10.82
C VAL A 198 -15.97 9.65 -12.02
N MET A 199 -17.21 10.11 -12.25
CA MET A 199 -17.49 10.99 -13.38
C MET A 199 -16.74 12.31 -13.32
N LYS A 200 -16.53 12.88 -12.13
CA LYS A 200 -15.79 14.12 -11.93
C LYS A 200 -14.29 13.95 -12.16
N TYR A 201 -13.69 12.88 -11.63
CA TYR A 201 -12.24 12.75 -11.53
C TYR A 201 -11.60 11.72 -12.47
N LYS A 202 -12.38 11.02 -13.33
CA LYS A 202 -11.85 10.01 -14.27
C LYS A 202 -10.80 10.53 -15.26
N ARG A 203 -10.71 11.85 -15.43
CA ARG A 203 -9.72 12.53 -16.27
C ARG A 203 -8.61 13.21 -15.46
N ALA A 204 -8.55 12.95 -14.16
CA ALA A 204 -7.46 13.48 -13.34
C ALA A 204 -6.15 12.80 -13.71
N VAL A 205 -5.11 13.59 -13.92
CA VAL A 205 -3.80 13.13 -14.39
C VAL A 205 -2.66 13.81 -13.63
N SER A 206 -1.54 13.11 -13.50
CA SER A 206 -0.29 13.70 -13.05
C SER A 206 0.40 14.49 -14.18
N PRO A 207 1.38 15.34 -13.88
CA PRO A 207 2.17 16.06 -14.87
C PRO A 207 2.77 15.15 -15.96
N SER A 208 3.34 14.00 -15.58
CA SER A 208 3.89 13.04 -16.52
C SER A 208 2.83 12.39 -17.42
N GLU A 209 1.66 12.05 -16.87
CA GLU A 209 0.54 11.53 -17.65
C GLU A 209 -0.04 12.60 -18.58
N LYS A 210 -0.14 13.86 -18.11
CA LYS A 210 -0.63 14.99 -18.90
C LYS A 210 0.24 15.23 -20.13
N ALA A 211 1.56 15.12 -20.01
CA ALA A 211 2.49 15.31 -21.12
C ALA A 211 2.28 14.33 -22.28
N ALA A 212 1.63 13.19 -22.05
CA ALA A 212 1.30 12.19 -23.08
C ALA A 212 -0.08 12.41 -23.74
N LEU A 213 -0.87 13.40 -23.29
CA LEU A 213 -2.17 13.74 -23.85
C LEU A 213 -2.03 14.66 -25.08
N ASP A 214 -3.07 14.70 -25.92
CA ASP A 214 -3.18 15.69 -26.98
C ASP A 214 -3.44 17.12 -26.44
N GLU A 215 -3.23 18.13 -27.27
CA GLU A 215 -3.36 19.54 -26.88
C GLU A 215 -4.76 19.89 -26.34
N ALA A 216 -5.83 19.36 -26.91
CA ALA A 216 -7.20 19.63 -26.48
C ALA A 216 -7.47 19.01 -25.08
N GLN A 217 -6.96 17.82 -24.84
CA GLN A 217 -7.03 17.15 -23.53
C GLN A 217 -6.21 17.88 -22.48
N GLN A 218 -5.00 18.33 -22.81
CA GLN A 218 -4.15 19.13 -21.92
C GLN A 218 -4.84 20.44 -21.55
N ALA A 219 -5.38 21.17 -22.52
CA ALA A 219 -6.12 22.42 -22.29
C ALA A 219 -7.35 22.18 -21.39
N PHE A 220 -8.04 21.05 -21.57
CA PHE A 220 -9.15 20.67 -20.71
C PHE A 220 -8.71 20.45 -19.26
N VAL A 221 -7.61 19.74 -19.04
CA VAL A 221 -7.05 19.52 -17.69
C VAL A 221 -6.61 20.83 -17.07
N ASP A 222 -5.96 21.73 -17.84
CA ASP A 222 -5.49 23.02 -17.33
C ASP A 222 -6.63 23.95 -16.91
N ALA A 223 -7.77 23.86 -17.58
CA ALA A 223 -8.97 24.61 -17.21
C ALA A 223 -9.65 24.08 -15.93
N HIS A 224 -9.20 22.92 -15.39
CA HIS A 224 -9.84 22.27 -14.26
C HIS A 224 -8.81 21.82 -13.20
N GLU A 225 -8.48 22.72 -12.28
CA GLU A 225 -7.49 22.46 -11.21
C GLU A 225 -7.72 21.14 -10.47
N TYR A 226 -8.96 20.74 -10.23
CA TYR A 226 -9.28 19.49 -9.54
C TYR A 226 -8.90 18.22 -10.31
N LEU A 227 -8.51 18.33 -11.58
CA LEU A 227 -7.98 17.23 -12.40
C LEU A 227 -6.46 17.11 -12.35
N GLN A 228 -5.78 18.04 -11.71
CA GLN A 228 -4.32 18.07 -11.65
C GLN A 228 -3.83 17.35 -10.39
N LEU A 229 -3.32 16.14 -10.57
CA LEU A 229 -2.67 15.39 -9.48
C LEU A 229 -1.26 15.92 -9.26
N LYS A 230 -0.77 15.83 -8.04
CA LYS A 230 0.58 16.25 -7.69
C LYS A 230 1.58 15.14 -8.01
N GLU A 231 2.71 15.54 -8.57
CA GLU A 231 3.85 14.66 -8.84
C GLU A 231 5.11 15.30 -8.27
N TRP A 232 5.86 14.55 -7.45
CA TRP A 232 7.07 15.01 -6.80
C TRP A 232 8.24 14.12 -7.18
N GLY A 233 9.39 14.73 -7.47
CA GLY A 233 10.67 14.03 -7.66
C GLY A 233 11.51 14.01 -6.38
N ALA A 234 12.61 13.25 -6.40
CA ALA A 234 13.55 13.13 -5.29
C ALA A 234 14.11 14.48 -4.86
N ALA A 235 14.47 15.34 -5.80
CA ALA A 235 14.97 16.68 -5.52
C ALA A 235 13.93 17.58 -4.84
N PHE A 236 12.66 17.49 -5.23
CA PHE A 236 11.59 18.30 -4.63
C PHE A 236 11.36 17.95 -3.14
N VAL A 237 11.49 16.69 -2.77
CA VAL A 237 11.36 16.23 -1.39
C VAL A 237 12.69 16.29 -0.62
N GLU A 238 13.74 16.88 -1.22
CA GLU A 238 15.06 17.07 -0.61
C GLU A 238 15.68 15.74 -0.15
N ALA A 239 15.45 14.67 -0.93
CA ALA A 239 15.98 13.35 -0.60
C ALA A 239 17.48 13.29 -0.93
N ASP A 240 18.27 12.76 0.01
CA ASP A 240 19.70 12.50 -0.17
C ASP A 240 19.91 11.38 -1.21
N PRO A 241 20.61 11.64 -2.32
CA PRO A 241 20.86 10.65 -3.36
C PRO A 241 21.53 9.35 -2.89
N GLU A 242 22.29 9.41 -1.79
CA GLU A 242 22.96 8.23 -1.22
C GLU A 242 22.00 7.32 -0.42
N GLN A 243 20.81 7.84 -0.05
CA GLN A 243 19.82 7.13 0.75
C GLN A 243 18.58 6.66 -0.05
N ILE A 244 18.54 6.94 -1.36
CA ILE A 244 17.40 6.58 -2.22
C ILE A 244 17.78 5.53 -3.26
N GLY A 245 16.75 4.87 -3.80
CA GLY A 245 16.88 3.93 -4.90
C GLY A 245 17.86 2.79 -4.64
N PHE A 246 18.49 2.31 -5.69
CA PHE A 246 19.47 1.24 -5.61
C PHE A 246 20.73 1.59 -4.79
N PRO A 247 21.30 2.81 -4.88
CA PRO A 247 22.44 3.22 -4.04
C PRO A 247 22.11 3.18 -2.54
N GLY A 248 20.94 3.67 -2.16
CA GLY A 248 20.50 3.71 -0.76
C GLY A 248 19.98 2.40 -0.19
N SER A 249 20.03 1.31 -0.96
CA SER A 249 19.49 0.00 -0.59
C SER A 249 20.59 -0.92 -0.08
N PRO A 250 20.66 -1.22 1.23
CA PRO A 250 21.61 -2.19 1.79
C PRO A 250 21.31 -3.63 1.35
N THR A 251 20.04 -3.95 1.03
CA THR A 251 19.66 -5.26 0.54
C THR A 251 19.51 -5.24 -0.98
N LYS A 252 20.01 -6.29 -1.66
CA LYS A 252 19.96 -6.41 -3.11
C LYS A 252 19.47 -7.79 -3.50
N VAL A 253 18.51 -7.85 -4.43
CA VAL A 253 18.01 -9.12 -4.96
C VAL A 253 19.15 -9.79 -5.74
N LYS A 254 19.63 -10.95 -5.26
CA LYS A 254 20.67 -11.73 -5.91
C LYS A 254 20.13 -12.57 -7.06
N ALA A 255 18.99 -13.22 -6.83
CA ALA A 255 18.32 -14.07 -7.80
C ALA A 255 16.83 -14.16 -7.47
N VAL A 256 16.01 -14.38 -8.47
CA VAL A 256 14.59 -14.68 -8.33
C VAL A 256 14.33 -16.04 -8.94
N GLU A 257 13.89 -16.99 -8.13
CA GLU A 257 13.44 -18.30 -8.57
C GLU A 257 11.91 -18.33 -8.51
N ASN A 258 11.29 -18.74 -9.60
CA ASN A 258 9.84 -18.93 -9.61
C ASN A 258 9.53 -20.37 -9.18
N VAL A 259 8.90 -20.53 -8.04
CA VAL A 259 8.39 -21.83 -7.60
C VAL A 259 7.06 -22.06 -8.31
N VAL A 260 7.06 -22.96 -9.27
CA VAL A 260 5.83 -23.43 -9.90
C VAL A 260 5.27 -24.56 -9.04
N PHE A 261 4.15 -24.32 -8.41
CA PHE A 261 3.43 -25.41 -7.72
C PHE A 261 2.82 -26.32 -8.79
N THR A 262 3.49 -27.41 -9.09
CA THR A 262 2.87 -28.53 -9.82
C THR A 262 2.07 -29.35 -8.82
N ALA A 263 0.78 -29.55 -9.11
CA ALA A 263 0.00 -30.49 -8.32
C ALA A 263 0.69 -31.84 -8.35
N LYS A 264 1.09 -32.34 -7.19
CA LYS A 264 1.51 -33.74 -7.07
C LYS A 264 0.29 -34.63 -7.18
N ASP A 265 0.49 -35.87 -7.60
CA ASP A 265 -0.59 -36.84 -7.63
C ASP A 265 -1.23 -36.96 -6.24
N ALA A 266 -2.57 -37.01 -6.23
CA ALA A 266 -3.32 -37.18 -4.99
C ALA A 266 -3.00 -38.55 -4.39
N ARG A 267 -2.59 -38.55 -3.11
CA ARG A 267 -2.39 -39.79 -2.35
C ARG A 267 -3.71 -40.14 -1.66
N HIS A 268 -4.26 -41.28 -1.98
CA HIS A 268 -5.40 -41.86 -1.26
C HIS A 268 -4.90 -42.68 -0.10
N LEU A 269 -5.39 -42.38 1.09
CA LEU A 269 -5.07 -43.10 2.29
C LEU A 269 -6.17 -44.09 2.62
N GLU A 270 -5.81 -45.23 3.16
CA GLU A 270 -6.78 -46.14 3.78
C GLU A 270 -7.38 -45.51 5.03
N ASN A 271 -8.64 -45.86 5.30
CA ASN A 271 -9.36 -45.32 6.45
C ASN A 271 -9.04 -46.14 7.71
N ASP A 272 -7.78 -46.07 8.13
CA ASP A 272 -7.31 -46.70 9.35
C ASP A 272 -6.36 -45.78 10.16
N ASP A 273 -6.16 -46.09 11.44
CA ASP A 273 -5.36 -45.29 12.34
C ASP A 273 -3.89 -45.23 11.91
N ALA A 274 -3.36 -46.29 11.31
CA ALA A 274 -1.96 -46.35 10.90
C ALA A 274 -1.65 -45.41 9.72
N ALA A 275 -2.52 -45.35 8.74
CA ALA A 275 -2.39 -44.44 7.59
C ALA A 275 -2.54 -42.99 8.02
N ILE A 276 -3.45 -42.68 8.98
CA ILE A 276 -3.63 -41.35 9.53
C ILE A 276 -2.38 -40.93 10.34
N GLU A 277 -1.84 -41.81 11.17
CA GLU A 277 -0.64 -41.57 11.95
C GLU A 277 0.57 -41.28 11.05
N GLU A 278 0.75 -42.07 9.97
CA GLU A 278 1.81 -41.84 8.98
C GLU A 278 1.69 -40.48 8.32
N LEU A 279 0.48 -40.07 7.91
CA LEU A 279 0.24 -38.75 7.34
C LEU A 279 0.61 -37.62 8.32
N ILE A 280 0.18 -37.73 9.57
CA ILE A 280 0.48 -36.72 10.59
C ILE A 280 1.99 -36.61 10.81
N LYS A 281 2.70 -37.75 10.88
CA LYS A 281 4.17 -37.77 11.00
C LYS A 281 4.85 -37.11 9.80
N GLU A 282 4.37 -37.39 8.59
CA GLU A 282 4.87 -36.76 7.36
C GLU A 282 4.66 -35.23 7.38
N LEU A 283 3.47 -34.76 7.75
CA LEU A 283 3.16 -33.33 7.83
C LEU A 283 4.02 -32.59 8.87
N ILE A 284 4.27 -33.22 10.02
CA ILE A 284 5.16 -32.68 11.07
C ILE A 284 6.62 -32.65 10.55
N THR A 285 7.09 -33.75 9.95
CA THR A 285 8.45 -33.83 9.44
C THR A 285 8.75 -32.81 8.34
N ASN A 286 7.74 -32.50 7.52
CA ASN A 286 7.81 -31.53 6.45
C ASN A 286 7.51 -30.09 6.94
N HIS A 287 7.36 -29.86 8.25
CA HIS A 287 7.00 -28.56 8.85
C HIS A 287 5.75 -27.92 8.24
N THR A 288 4.78 -28.74 7.81
CA THR A 288 3.49 -28.27 7.29
C THR A 288 2.52 -27.96 8.43
N ILE A 289 2.63 -28.72 9.50
CA ILE A 289 1.93 -28.52 10.77
C ILE A 289 2.92 -28.66 11.93
N GLY A 290 2.66 -27.99 13.06
CA GLY A 290 3.50 -28.03 14.27
C GLY A 290 4.27 -26.77 14.55
#